data_17a0a03aa335abe20161761f6eff96f7
#
_entry.id   17a0a03aa335abe20161761f6eff96f7
#
_cell.length_a   1.000
_cell.length_b   1.000
_cell.length_c   1.000
_cell.angle_alpha   90.00
_cell.angle_beta   90.00
_cell.angle_gamma   90.00
#
_symmetry.space_group_name_H-M   'P 1'
#
loop_
_entity.id
_entity.type
_entity.pdbx_description
1 polymer ?
#
loop_
_entity_poly.entity_id
_entity_poly.type
_entity_poly.pdbx_seq_one_letter_code
_entity_poly.pdbx_strand_id
1 'polypeptide(L)'
;MKKPFVTLEQAKKIIEQYPTPFHIYDEKGIRENARKVNEAFSWNKGFREYFAVKATPTPGILQVLKEEGCGADCSSLTELMISEAIGCTGHDIMFSSNVTPAEDFVKAAELGAIINFDDITHIPFFEKLAPIPETVCCRFNPGGVFQVSNDIMDHPGDAKYGMTKTLLTEAFKMLKEKGAKHFGIHSFLASSTKSNDYYPMLAKILFELAVELKNELDIHIAFINLSGGVGIPFEPHEEPCDIMAIGEGVRKVYEEVLIPEGMDDVAIFTEMGRYMLAPYGALISEAIHEKHIYKEYIGLDACAANLMRPAMYGSYHHITVLGKEGAACDHKYDITGGLCENNDKFAIDRMMPEIEIGDLLYIHDTGAHGHAMGYNYNGKLRSAELLLQEDGTVKLIRRAETEKDYFATFDFTGLF
;
A
#
# COMPACT_ATOMS: atom_id res chain seq x y z
N MET A 1 23.06 5.85 2.14
CA MET A 1 23.10 5.03 0.91
C MET A 1 22.21 3.83 1.14
N LYS A 2 21.27 3.55 0.25
CA LYS A 2 20.40 2.36 0.34
C LYS A 2 21.25 1.09 0.19
N LYS A 3 20.96 0.08 0.99
CA LYS A 3 21.69 -1.19 0.97
C LYS A 3 20.74 -2.33 0.61
N PRO A 4 21.14 -3.21 -0.32
CA PRO A 4 20.42 -4.45 -0.56
C PRO A 4 20.38 -5.32 0.70
N PHE A 5 19.25 -6.00 0.94
CA PHE A 5 19.17 -7.03 1.98
C PHE A 5 19.53 -8.42 1.45
N VAL A 6 19.85 -8.52 0.15
CA VAL A 6 20.34 -9.73 -0.52
C VAL A 6 21.70 -9.41 -1.14
N THR A 7 22.71 -10.21 -0.83
CA THR A 7 24.05 -10.09 -1.43
C THR A 7 24.09 -10.75 -2.82
N LEU A 8 25.12 -10.42 -3.62
CA LEU A 8 25.33 -11.07 -4.93
C LEU A 8 25.40 -12.60 -4.80
N GLU A 9 26.10 -13.11 -3.77
CA GLU A 9 26.22 -14.56 -3.56
C GLU A 9 24.89 -15.21 -3.23
N GLN A 10 24.07 -14.57 -2.40
CA GLN A 10 22.71 -15.04 -2.09
C GLN A 10 21.83 -14.98 -3.35
N ALA A 11 21.86 -13.88 -4.10
CA ALA A 11 21.08 -13.75 -5.33
C ALA A 11 21.43 -14.84 -6.34
N LYS A 12 22.72 -15.14 -6.54
CA LYS A 12 23.18 -16.23 -7.42
C LYS A 12 22.63 -17.60 -7.00
N LYS A 13 22.60 -17.90 -5.69
CA LYS A 13 22.00 -19.15 -5.20
C LYS A 13 20.48 -19.20 -5.40
N ILE A 14 19.80 -18.07 -5.23
CA ILE A 14 18.35 -17.98 -5.44
C ILE A 14 18.00 -18.22 -6.91
N ILE A 15 18.79 -17.66 -7.84
CA ILE A 15 18.57 -17.78 -9.28
C ILE A 15 18.68 -19.23 -9.77
N GLU A 16 19.50 -20.06 -9.14
CA GLU A 16 19.59 -21.49 -9.47
C GLU A 16 18.24 -22.20 -9.37
N GLN A 17 17.36 -21.72 -8.48
CA GLN A 17 16.03 -22.30 -8.24
C GLN A 17 14.90 -21.44 -8.83
N TYR A 18 15.04 -20.12 -8.78
CA TYR A 18 14.04 -19.15 -9.21
C TYR A 18 14.66 -18.16 -10.18
N PRO A 19 14.49 -18.37 -11.49
CA PRO A 19 15.07 -17.47 -12.51
C PRO A 19 14.60 -16.02 -12.36
N THR A 20 15.44 -15.08 -12.76
CA THR A 20 15.08 -13.66 -12.89
C THR A 20 14.06 -13.46 -14.02
N PRO A 21 13.25 -12.37 -13.99
CA PRO A 21 13.10 -11.46 -12.87
C PRO A 21 12.21 -12.03 -11.78
N PHE A 22 12.41 -11.62 -10.53
CA PHE A 22 11.51 -11.93 -9.42
C PHE A 22 11.48 -10.79 -8.39
N HIS A 23 10.35 -10.65 -7.70
CA HIS A 23 10.28 -9.84 -6.49
C HIS A 23 10.70 -10.66 -5.28
N ILE A 24 11.45 -10.05 -4.37
CA ILE A 24 11.85 -10.67 -3.10
C ILE A 24 11.56 -9.72 -1.96
N TYR A 25 11.05 -10.29 -0.85
CA TYR A 25 10.67 -9.54 0.36
C TYR A 25 11.50 -10.00 1.55
N ASP A 26 11.87 -9.06 2.42
CA ASP A 26 12.61 -9.28 3.67
C ASP A 26 11.63 -9.46 4.83
N GLU A 27 11.37 -10.71 5.25
CA GLU A 27 10.44 -11.01 6.35
C GLU A 27 10.85 -10.30 7.64
N LYS A 28 12.15 -10.32 7.97
CA LYS A 28 12.66 -9.69 9.18
C LYS A 28 12.37 -8.19 9.19
N GLY A 29 12.72 -7.50 8.12
CA GLY A 29 12.46 -6.07 7.99
C GLY A 29 10.97 -5.71 8.05
N ILE A 30 10.10 -6.52 7.47
CA ILE A 30 8.63 -6.36 7.53
C ILE A 30 8.15 -6.46 8.99
N ARG A 31 8.56 -7.49 9.73
CA ARG A 31 8.17 -7.70 11.13
C ARG A 31 8.68 -6.58 12.03
N GLU A 32 9.94 -6.20 11.91
CA GLU A 32 10.54 -5.12 12.69
C GLU A 32 9.80 -3.78 12.46
N ASN A 33 9.43 -3.49 11.20
CA ASN A 33 8.68 -2.27 10.88
C ASN A 33 7.25 -2.30 11.44
N ALA A 34 6.55 -3.41 11.34
CA ALA A 34 5.20 -3.56 11.91
C ALA A 34 5.22 -3.36 13.43
N ARG A 35 6.20 -3.95 14.13
CA ARG A 35 6.40 -3.75 15.58
C ARG A 35 6.68 -2.29 15.91
N LYS A 36 7.52 -1.61 15.12
CA LYS A 36 7.83 -0.19 15.30
C LYS A 36 6.59 0.70 15.14
N VAL A 37 5.73 0.41 14.18
CA VAL A 37 4.45 1.12 14.01
C VAL A 37 3.55 0.90 15.22
N ASN A 38 3.40 -0.34 15.68
CA ASN A 38 2.62 -0.66 16.87
C ASN A 38 3.18 0.05 18.13
N GLU A 39 4.50 0.12 18.28
CA GLU A 39 5.16 0.84 19.38
C GLU A 39 4.85 2.35 19.34
N ALA A 40 4.92 2.97 18.16
CA ALA A 40 4.68 4.40 17.99
C ALA A 40 3.28 4.85 18.43
N PHE A 41 2.29 3.97 18.32
CA PHE A 41 0.91 4.23 18.70
C PHE A 41 0.46 3.46 19.95
N SER A 42 1.37 2.83 20.68
CA SER A 42 1.07 2.00 21.88
C SER A 42 0.39 2.77 23.03
N TRP A 43 0.44 4.10 23.01
CA TRP A 43 -0.26 4.99 23.93
C TRP A 43 -1.80 4.91 23.77
N ASN A 44 -2.31 4.54 22.58
CA ASN A 44 -3.73 4.33 22.32
C ASN A 44 -4.04 2.83 22.40
N LYS A 45 -4.82 2.41 23.39
CA LYS A 45 -5.14 0.99 23.65
C LYS A 45 -5.92 0.31 22.53
N GLY A 46 -6.63 1.11 21.72
CA GLY A 46 -7.43 0.64 20.60
C GLY A 46 -6.71 0.70 19.27
N PHE A 47 -5.43 1.14 19.27
CA PHE A 47 -4.67 1.30 18.01
C PHE A 47 -4.62 0.00 17.20
N ARG A 48 -4.81 0.16 15.89
CA ARG A 48 -4.60 -0.91 14.92
C ARG A 48 -4.16 -0.39 13.57
N GLU A 49 -3.10 -0.98 13.06
CA GLU A 49 -2.72 -0.85 11.66
C GLU A 49 -3.52 -1.86 10.82
N TYR A 50 -4.25 -1.41 9.82
CA TYR A 50 -4.89 -2.22 8.80
C TYR A 50 -4.05 -2.13 7.53
N PHE A 51 -3.26 -3.14 7.25
CA PHE A 51 -2.42 -3.10 6.05
C PHE A 51 -3.26 -2.98 4.78
N ALA A 52 -2.96 -1.99 3.93
CA ALA A 52 -3.63 -1.80 2.65
C ALA A 52 -3.32 -2.96 1.70
N VAL A 53 -4.25 -3.92 1.58
CA VAL A 53 -4.06 -5.17 0.81
C VAL A 53 -3.65 -4.90 -0.63
N LYS A 54 -4.21 -3.86 -1.26
CA LYS A 54 -3.86 -3.41 -2.63
C LYS A 54 -2.36 -3.16 -2.84
N ALA A 55 -1.63 -2.86 -1.78
CA ALA A 55 -0.20 -2.59 -1.89
C ALA A 55 0.60 -3.86 -2.21
N THR A 56 0.21 -5.01 -1.64
CA THR A 56 0.81 -6.33 -1.91
C THR A 56 -0.17 -7.43 -1.53
N PRO A 57 -1.10 -7.82 -2.44
CA PRO A 57 -2.17 -8.78 -2.17
C PRO A 57 -1.66 -10.23 -2.27
N THR A 58 -0.62 -10.55 -1.49
CA THR A 58 0.03 -11.86 -1.50
C THR A 58 -0.13 -12.53 -0.15
N PRO A 59 -0.81 -13.70 -0.06
CA PRO A 59 -1.16 -14.34 1.21
C PRO A 59 0.02 -14.51 2.18
N GLY A 60 1.21 -14.87 1.67
CA GLY A 60 2.40 -15.04 2.50
C GLY A 60 2.83 -13.75 3.22
N ILE A 61 2.70 -12.59 2.56
CA ILE A 61 3.00 -11.29 3.15
C ILE A 61 1.92 -10.88 4.15
N LEU A 62 0.65 -11.04 3.78
CA LEU A 62 -0.47 -10.71 4.64
C LEU A 62 -0.46 -11.54 5.93
N GLN A 63 -0.03 -12.82 5.85
CA GLN A 63 0.13 -13.69 7.01
C GLN A 63 1.20 -13.16 7.98
N VAL A 64 2.36 -12.73 7.46
CA VAL A 64 3.44 -12.12 8.26
C VAL A 64 2.92 -10.88 9.01
N LEU A 65 2.22 -9.99 8.32
CA LEU A 65 1.67 -8.77 8.92
C LEU A 65 0.58 -9.07 9.96
N LYS A 66 -0.29 -10.06 9.69
CA LYS A 66 -1.31 -10.51 10.64
C LYS A 66 -0.69 -11.06 11.93
N GLU A 67 0.39 -11.83 11.83
CA GLU A 67 1.13 -12.35 12.99
C GLU A 67 1.72 -11.23 13.86
N GLU A 68 2.00 -10.06 13.28
CA GLU A 68 2.43 -8.85 14.00
C GLU A 68 1.25 -7.96 14.46
N GLY A 69 0.00 -8.46 14.35
CA GLY A 69 -1.20 -7.79 14.87
C GLY A 69 -1.91 -6.86 13.88
N CYS A 70 -1.44 -6.76 12.64
CA CYS A 70 -2.11 -5.94 11.63
C CYS A 70 -3.45 -6.56 11.20
N GLY A 71 -4.43 -5.71 10.93
CA GLY A 71 -5.64 -6.03 10.19
C GLY A 71 -5.41 -5.91 8.68
N ALA A 72 -6.49 -6.05 7.91
CA ALA A 72 -6.49 -5.92 6.46
C ALA A 72 -7.44 -4.80 6.02
N ASP A 73 -6.95 -3.79 5.29
CA ASP A 73 -7.77 -2.84 4.55
C ASP A 73 -8.01 -3.38 3.15
N CYS A 74 -9.27 -3.75 2.87
CA CYS A 74 -9.71 -4.35 1.61
C CYS A 74 -10.57 -3.37 0.81
N SER A 75 -10.44 -3.40 -0.51
CA SER A 75 -11.18 -2.53 -1.42
C SER A 75 -11.92 -3.28 -2.54
N SER A 76 -11.91 -4.61 -2.52
CA SER A 76 -12.57 -5.46 -3.53
C SER A 76 -12.89 -6.86 -2.98
N LEU A 77 -13.78 -7.57 -3.69
CA LEU A 77 -14.13 -8.96 -3.40
C LEU A 77 -12.90 -9.87 -3.28
N THR A 78 -11.97 -9.77 -4.20
CA THR A 78 -10.78 -10.63 -4.21
C THR A 78 -9.84 -10.34 -3.05
N GLU A 79 -9.72 -9.10 -2.61
CA GLU A 79 -8.96 -8.74 -1.41
C GLU A 79 -9.64 -9.26 -0.12
N LEU A 80 -10.97 -9.22 -0.05
CA LEU A 80 -11.73 -9.85 1.03
C LEU A 80 -11.51 -11.37 1.08
N MET A 81 -11.55 -12.05 -0.08
CA MET A 81 -11.32 -13.49 -0.17
C MET A 81 -9.90 -13.89 0.24
N ILE A 82 -8.89 -13.11 -0.15
CA ILE A 82 -7.50 -13.38 0.28
C ILE A 82 -7.35 -13.18 1.79
N SER A 83 -7.97 -12.14 2.34
CA SER A 83 -7.95 -11.85 3.76
C SER A 83 -8.66 -12.94 4.57
N GLU A 84 -9.80 -13.43 4.10
CA GLU A 84 -10.48 -14.60 4.67
C GLU A 84 -9.59 -15.84 4.65
N ALA A 85 -8.92 -16.10 3.54
CA ALA A 85 -8.06 -17.29 3.38
C ALA A 85 -6.89 -17.33 4.38
N ILE A 86 -6.43 -16.19 4.87
CA ILE A 86 -5.44 -16.09 5.96
C ILE A 86 -6.08 -16.00 7.35
N GLY A 87 -7.42 -16.13 7.43
CA GLY A 87 -8.19 -16.16 8.68
C GLY A 87 -8.45 -14.76 9.28
N CYS A 88 -8.47 -13.67 8.49
CA CYS A 88 -9.01 -12.38 8.91
C CYS A 88 -10.53 -12.41 8.78
N THR A 89 -11.24 -12.03 9.83
CA THR A 89 -12.71 -11.93 9.87
C THR A 89 -13.14 -10.84 10.84
N GLY A 90 -14.40 -10.40 10.74
CA GLY A 90 -14.94 -9.38 11.64
C GLY A 90 -14.14 -8.08 11.58
N HIS A 91 -13.88 -7.53 12.74
CA HIS A 91 -13.11 -6.29 12.88
C HIS A 91 -11.60 -6.42 12.57
N ASP A 92 -11.13 -7.58 12.10
CA ASP A 92 -9.80 -7.69 11.49
C ASP A 92 -9.77 -7.08 10.08
N ILE A 93 -10.93 -6.77 9.51
CA ILE A 93 -11.05 -6.23 8.16
C ILE A 93 -11.73 -4.85 8.21
N MET A 94 -11.04 -3.84 7.66
CA MET A 94 -11.65 -2.62 7.14
C MET A 94 -12.00 -2.83 5.67
N PHE A 95 -13.21 -2.47 5.27
CA PHE A 95 -13.62 -2.51 3.87
C PHE A 95 -13.87 -1.10 3.37
N SER A 96 -12.90 -0.56 2.62
CA SER A 96 -12.87 0.81 2.09
C SER A 96 -12.88 0.79 0.56
N SER A 97 -14.06 0.90 -0.04
CA SER A 97 -14.27 0.97 -1.49
C SER A 97 -15.07 2.22 -1.86
N ASN A 98 -14.89 2.77 -3.06
CA ASN A 98 -15.50 4.05 -3.46
C ASN A 98 -16.56 3.94 -4.57
N VAL A 99 -16.50 2.91 -5.41
CA VAL A 99 -17.54 2.55 -6.36
C VAL A 99 -17.76 1.05 -6.22
N THR A 100 -18.62 0.67 -5.29
CA THR A 100 -18.66 -0.67 -4.72
C THR A 100 -19.74 -1.53 -5.39
N PRO A 101 -19.37 -2.63 -6.06
CA PRO A 101 -20.30 -3.64 -6.54
C PRO A 101 -21.09 -4.31 -5.41
N ALA A 102 -22.24 -4.87 -5.74
CA ALA A 102 -23.10 -5.54 -4.75
C ALA A 102 -22.42 -6.75 -4.11
N GLU A 103 -21.71 -7.55 -4.88
CA GLU A 103 -20.99 -8.73 -4.42
C GLU A 103 -19.88 -8.39 -3.40
N ASP A 104 -19.22 -7.26 -3.55
CA ASP A 104 -18.18 -6.79 -2.61
C ASP A 104 -18.81 -6.47 -1.25
N PHE A 105 -19.93 -5.74 -1.24
CA PHE A 105 -20.66 -5.44 -0.01
C PHE A 105 -21.23 -6.69 0.67
N VAL A 106 -21.79 -7.62 -0.13
CA VAL A 106 -22.29 -8.91 0.42
C VAL A 106 -21.16 -9.66 1.10
N LYS A 107 -20.01 -9.79 0.43
CA LYS A 107 -18.87 -10.51 1.00
C LYS A 107 -18.30 -9.83 2.25
N ALA A 108 -18.21 -8.49 2.25
CA ALA A 108 -17.77 -7.74 3.42
C ALA A 108 -18.72 -7.93 4.61
N ALA A 109 -20.04 -7.92 4.36
CA ALA A 109 -21.05 -8.17 5.37
C ALA A 109 -21.02 -9.60 5.91
N GLU A 110 -20.85 -10.62 5.04
CA GLU A 110 -20.69 -12.02 5.44
C GLU A 110 -19.50 -12.24 6.37
N LEU A 111 -18.39 -11.53 6.11
CA LEU A 111 -17.19 -11.58 6.94
C LEU A 111 -17.32 -10.80 8.24
N GLY A 112 -18.37 -9.97 8.39
CA GLY A 112 -18.53 -9.04 9.51
C GLY A 112 -17.52 -7.91 9.52
N ALA A 113 -16.98 -7.52 8.36
CA ALA A 113 -16.00 -6.45 8.21
C ALA A 113 -16.58 -5.09 8.63
N ILE A 114 -15.72 -4.17 9.07
CA ILE A 114 -16.10 -2.77 9.28
C ILE A 114 -16.30 -2.12 7.92
N ILE A 115 -17.54 -1.75 7.59
CA ILE A 115 -17.87 -1.10 6.33
C ILE A 115 -17.58 0.39 6.43
N ASN A 116 -16.74 0.91 5.53
CA ASN A 116 -16.45 2.32 5.37
C ASN A 116 -17.27 2.87 4.18
N PHE A 117 -18.40 3.53 4.47
CA PHE A 117 -19.24 4.13 3.44
C PHE A 117 -18.57 5.38 2.86
N ASP A 118 -18.25 5.33 1.57
CA ASP A 118 -17.61 6.42 0.85
C ASP A 118 -18.58 7.56 0.51
N ASP A 119 -19.85 7.23 0.32
CA ASP A 119 -20.92 8.17 -0.01
C ASP A 119 -22.25 7.79 0.67
N ILE A 120 -23.10 8.78 0.93
CA ILE A 120 -24.41 8.58 1.56
C ILE A 120 -25.31 7.64 0.75
N THR A 121 -25.17 7.61 -0.56
CA THR A 121 -25.96 6.72 -1.46
C THR A 121 -25.61 5.25 -1.31
N HIS A 122 -24.43 4.94 -0.76
CA HIS A 122 -24.04 3.56 -0.43
C HIS A 122 -24.91 2.96 0.68
N ILE A 123 -25.42 3.77 1.62
CA ILE A 123 -26.20 3.28 2.76
C ILE A 123 -27.51 2.60 2.30
N PRO A 124 -28.42 3.26 1.53
CA PRO A 124 -29.63 2.61 1.04
C PRO A 124 -29.34 1.53 -0.01
N PHE A 125 -28.18 1.55 -0.67
CA PHE A 125 -27.76 0.46 -1.55
C PHE A 125 -27.36 -0.78 -0.74
N PHE A 126 -26.53 -0.61 0.29
CA PHE A 126 -26.11 -1.69 1.18
C PHE A 126 -27.28 -2.32 1.94
N GLU A 127 -28.23 -1.52 2.42
CA GLU A 127 -29.41 -1.99 3.16
C GLU A 127 -30.28 -2.99 2.36
N LYS A 128 -30.24 -2.91 1.03
CA LYS A 128 -30.93 -3.89 0.15
C LYS A 128 -30.20 -5.24 0.10
N LEU A 129 -28.95 -5.30 0.51
CA LEU A 129 -28.07 -6.46 0.40
C LEU A 129 -27.84 -7.14 1.75
N ALA A 130 -27.72 -6.36 2.82
CA ALA A 130 -27.44 -6.84 4.16
C ALA A 130 -27.99 -5.85 5.22
N PRO A 131 -28.22 -6.31 6.47
CA PRO A 131 -28.52 -5.41 7.59
C PRO A 131 -27.38 -4.44 7.87
N ILE A 132 -27.72 -3.21 8.26
CA ILE A 132 -26.72 -2.22 8.71
C ILE A 132 -26.01 -2.76 9.96
N PRO A 133 -24.67 -2.83 9.98
CA PRO A 133 -23.92 -3.29 11.15
C PRO A 133 -24.02 -2.33 12.32
N GLU A 134 -23.80 -2.83 13.55
CA GLU A 134 -23.71 -1.98 14.74
C GLU A 134 -22.48 -1.06 14.70
N THR A 135 -21.37 -1.50 14.10
CA THR A 135 -20.15 -0.71 13.90
C THR A 135 -20.04 -0.32 12.44
N VAL A 136 -19.98 0.96 12.17
CA VAL A 136 -19.93 1.54 10.83
C VAL A 136 -18.86 2.62 10.73
N CYS A 137 -18.35 2.85 9.55
CA CYS A 137 -17.44 3.94 9.24
C CYS A 137 -17.98 4.77 8.07
N CYS A 138 -17.68 6.05 8.06
CA CYS A 138 -17.95 6.91 6.92
C CYS A 138 -16.71 7.69 6.55
N ARG A 139 -16.49 7.85 5.24
CA ARG A 139 -15.34 8.57 4.71
C ARG A 139 -15.65 10.05 4.58
N PHE A 140 -14.84 10.86 5.24
CA PHE A 140 -14.92 12.32 5.21
C PHE A 140 -13.96 12.90 4.16
N ASN A 141 -14.43 13.90 3.43
CA ASN A 141 -13.64 14.76 2.56
C ASN A 141 -13.79 16.21 3.03
N PRO A 142 -12.75 16.83 3.59
CA PRO A 142 -12.82 18.20 4.09
C PRO A 142 -12.93 19.25 2.98
N GLY A 143 -12.67 18.89 1.71
CA GLY A 143 -12.52 19.83 0.61
C GLY A 143 -11.31 20.75 0.80
N GLY A 144 -11.27 21.83 0.02
CA GLY A 144 -10.20 22.84 0.13
C GLY A 144 -8.85 22.37 -0.41
N VAL A 145 -7.78 22.98 0.09
CA VAL A 145 -6.39 22.67 -0.25
C VAL A 145 -5.69 22.16 0.99
N PHE A 146 -5.09 20.97 0.88
CA PHE A 146 -4.34 20.34 1.95
C PHE A 146 -2.88 20.17 1.49
N GLN A 147 -2.04 21.19 1.76
CA GLN A 147 -0.67 21.27 1.28
C GLN A 147 0.30 20.52 2.19
N VAL A 148 0.42 19.21 2.06
CA VAL A 148 1.42 18.42 2.79
C VAL A 148 2.16 17.38 1.94
N SER A 149 1.86 17.26 0.64
CA SER A 149 2.46 16.21 -0.17
C SER A 149 2.61 16.56 -1.65
N ASN A 150 2.86 15.57 -2.43
CA ASN A 150 2.92 15.63 -3.88
C ASN A 150 1.55 16.01 -4.51
N ASP A 151 1.59 16.60 -5.69
CA ASP A 151 0.46 17.13 -6.48
C ASP A 151 -0.74 16.18 -6.71
N ILE A 152 -0.68 14.93 -6.26
CA ILE A 152 -1.71 13.92 -6.57
C ILE A 152 -2.98 14.09 -5.71
N MET A 153 -2.85 14.64 -4.47
CA MET A 153 -3.95 14.75 -3.51
C MET A 153 -4.06 16.14 -2.85
N ASP A 154 -3.31 17.15 -3.36
CA ASP A 154 -3.26 18.50 -2.76
C ASP A 154 -4.59 19.27 -2.85
N HIS A 155 -5.54 18.75 -3.61
CA HIS A 155 -6.89 19.30 -3.78
C HIS A 155 -7.95 18.27 -3.41
N PRO A 156 -8.26 18.05 -2.12
CA PRO A 156 -9.30 17.11 -1.69
C PRO A 156 -10.66 17.36 -2.36
N GLY A 157 -10.96 18.61 -2.72
CA GLY A 157 -12.19 18.95 -3.44
C GLY A 157 -12.29 18.35 -4.85
N ASP A 158 -11.18 17.99 -5.47
CA ASP A 158 -11.13 17.32 -6.78
C ASP A 158 -11.04 15.79 -6.65
N ALA A 159 -10.84 15.29 -5.43
CA ALA A 159 -10.76 13.86 -5.18
C ALA A 159 -12.15 13.21 -5.26
N LYS A 160 -12.21 12.03 -5.88
CA LYS A 160 -13.46 11.26 -6.04
C LYS A 160 -13.94 10.57 -4.76
N TYR A 161 -13.37 10.86 -3.59
CA TYR A 161 -13.53 10.11 -2.36
C TYR A 161 -14.20 10.93 -1.27
N GLY A 162 -15.14 10.27 -0.57
CA GLY A 162 -15.67 10.73 0.70
C GLY A 162 -16.75 11.82 0.59
N MET A 163 -17.41 12.03 1.72
CA MET A 163 -18.52 12.94 1.89
C MET A 163 -18.09 14.29 2.45
N THR A 164 -18.76 15.36 2.04
CA THR A 164 -18.67 16.66 2.75
C THR A 164 -19.18 16.54 4.17
N LYS A 165 -18.85 17.51 5.04
CA LYS A 165 -19.33 17.53 6.43
C LYS A 165 -20.87 17.41 6.51
N THR A 166 -21.60 18.12 5.67
CA THR A 166 -23.09 18.06 5.64
C THR A 166 -23.58 16.66 5.32
N LEU A 167 -23.06 16.04 4.25
CA LEU A 167 -23.45 14.67 3.86
C LEU A 167 -23.02 13.64 4.91
N LEU A 168 -21.86 13.80 5.55
CA LEU A 168 -21.39 12.92 6.62
C LEU A 168 -22.34 12.98 7.84
N THR A 169 -22.75 14.19 8.24
CA THR A 169 -23.73 14.38 9.33
C THR A 169 -25.06 13.70 9.01
N GLU A 170 -25.56 13.86 7.79
CA GLU A 170 -26.79 13.20 7.33
C GLU A 170 -26.64 11.67 7.27
N ALA A 171 -25.49 11.18 6.80
CA ALA A 171 -25.17 9.74 6.75
C ALA A 171 -25.18 9.14 8.17
N PHE A 172 -24.57 9.79 9.14
CA PHE A 172 -24.56 9.31 10.52
C PHE A 172 -25.93 9.34 11.18
N LYS A 173 -26.76 10.35 10.90
CA LYS A 173 -28.17 10.36 11.32
C LYS A 173 -28.92 9.15 10.76
N MET A 174 -28.80 8.93 9.46
CA MET A 174 -29.42 7.78 8.78
C MET A 174 -28.95 6.44 9.36
N LEU A 175 -27.66 6.26 9.58
CA LEU A 175 -27.10 5.04 10.15
C LEU A 175 -27.55 4.82 11.60
N LYS A 176 -27.60 5.88 12.43
CA LYS A 176 -28.13 5.82 13.80
C LYS A 176 -29.59 5.35 13.82
N GLU A 177 -30.44 5.92 12.96
CA GLU A 177 -31.86 5.53 12.81
C GLU A 177 -32.01 4.06 12.38
N LYS A 178 -31.04 3.52 11.64
CA LYS A 178 -31.01 2.13 11.18
C LYS A 178 -30.34 1.16 12.17
N GLY A 179 -29.93 1.62 13.34
CA GLY A 179 -29.47 0.80 14.45
C GLY A 179 -27.95 0.73 14.63
N ALA A 180 -27.17 1.51 13.90
CA ALA A 180 -25.74 1.65 14.18
C ALA A 180 -25.52 2.29 15.58
N LYS A 181 -24.51 1.79 16.30
CA LYS A 181 -24.19 2.19 17.68
C LYS A 181 -22.78 2.77 17.82
N HIS A 182 -21.84 2.27 17.02
CA HIS A 182 -20.44 2.63 17.05
C HIS A 182 -20.04 3.22 15.71
N PHE A 183 -19.58 4.46 15.73
CA PHE A 183 -19.30 5.23 14.52
C PHE A 183 -17.80 5.45 14.37
N GLY A 184 -17.28 5.21 13.18
CA GLY A 184 -15.93 5.55 12.79
C GLY A 184 -15.90 6.67 11.77
N ILE A 185 -14.86 7.48 11.83
CA ILE A 185 -14.58 8.53 10.84
C ILE A 185 -13.27 8.17 10.14
N HIS A 186 -13.28 8.17 8.81
CA HIS A 186 -12.13 7.90 7.98
C HIS A 186 -11.84 9.08 7.06
N SER A 187 -10.57 9.39 6.80
CA SER A 187 -10.19 10.31 5.72
C SER A 187 -8.82 9.97 5.16
N PHE A 188 -8.69 10.12 3.84
CA PHE A 188 -7.43 9.92 3.10
C PHE A 188 -7.16 11.17 2.26
N LEU A 189 -6.18 11.97 2.67
CA LEU A 189 -5.90 13.29 2.06
C LEU A 189 -4.55 13.39 1.38
N ALA A 190 -3.67 12.42 1.54
CA ALA A 190 -2.35 12.45 0.94
C ALA A 190 -1.85 11.05 0.57
N SER A 191 -0.94 11.00 -0.38
CA SER A 191 -0.25 9.77 -0.78
C SER A 191 1.24 10.02 -0.88
N SER A 192 2.03 9.17 -0.20
CA SER A 192 3.51 9.26 -0.24
C SER A 192 4.09 10.57 0.29
N THR A 193 3.45 11.15 1.32
CA THR A 193 3.99 12.32 2.00
C THR A 193 5.28 12.01 2.75
N LYS A 194 6.21 12.96 2.76
CA LYS A 194 7.48 12.87 3.48
C LYS A 194 7.50 13.75 4.74
N SER A 195 6.34 14.25 5.17
CA SER A 195 6.19 15.09 6.36
C SER A 195 5.76 14.27 7.57
N ASN A 196 6.43 14.47 8.69
CA ASN A 196 6.01 13.94 9.99
C ASN A 196 4.74 14.63 10.53
N ASP A 197 4.37 15.78 9.99
CA ASP A 197 3.22 16.58 10.45
C ASP A 197 1.89 16.13 9.79
N TYR A 198 1.94 15.27 8.77
CA TYR A 198 0.74 14.88 8.03
C TYR A 198 -0.33 14.24 8.94
N TYR A 199 0.02 13.19 9.67
CA TYR A 199 -0.95 12.54 10.56
C TYR A 199 -1.39 13.43 11.72
N PRO A 200 -0.51 14.18 12.43
CA PRO A 200 -0.96 15.15 13.43
C PRO A 200 -1.96 16.19 12.89
N MET A 201 -1.73 16.73 11.69
CA MET A 201 -2.64 17.67 11.04
C MET A 201 -3.97 17.03 10.67
N LEU A 202 -3.94 15.83 10.07
CA LEU A 202 -5.14 15.07 9.74
C LEU A 202 -5.92 14.70 11.01
N ALA A 203 -5.22 14.24 12.04
CA ALA A 203 -5.80 13.91 13.34
C ALA A 203 -6.55 15.10 13.94
N LYS A 204 -5.97 16.30 13.91
CA LYS A 204 -6.63 17.51 14.41
C LYS A 204 -7.96 17.76 13.71
N ILE A 205 -7.97 17.69 12.38
CA ILE A 205 -9.21 17.89 11.58
C ILE A 205 -10.27 16.85 11.97
N LEU A 206 -9.88 15.57 12.08
CA LEU A 206 -10.83 14.50 12.34
C LEU A 206 -11.29 14.46 13.80
N PHE A 207 -10.43 14.82 14.74
CA PHE A 207 -10.79 14.86 16.17
C PHE A 207 -11.74 16.01 16.46
N GLU A 208 -11.49 17.20 15.92
CA GLU A 208 -12.42 18.34 16.03
C GLU A 208 -13.79 17.99 15.42
N LEU A 209 -13.80 17.36 14.23
CA LEU A 209 -15.03 16.88 13.60
C LEU A 209 -15.74 15.81 14.45
N ALA A 210 -15.00 14.89 15.06
CA ALA A 210 -15.56 13.84 15.91
C ALA A 210 -16.28 14.44 17.15
N VAL A 211 -15.67 15.43 17.78
CA VAL A 211 -16.30 16.17 18.91
C VAL A 211 -17.59 16.85 18.47
N GLU A 212 -17.58 17.53 17.32
CA GLU A 212 -18.77 18.18 16.80
C GLU A 212 -19.90 17.18 16.53
N LEU A 213 -19.60 16.07 15.83
CA LEU A 213 -20.59 15.04 15.47
C LEU A 213 -21.13 14.32 16.71
N LYS A 214 -20.27 14.00 17.69
CA LYS A 214 -20.69 13.44 18.98
C LYS A 214 -21.72 14.34 19.64
N ASN A 215 -21.43 15.64 19.75
CA ASN A 215 -22.28 16.60 20.43
C ASN A 215 -23.58 16.93 19.66
N GLU A 216 -23.49 17.02 18.31
CA GLU A 216 -24.67 17.31 17.47
C GLU A 216 -25.64 16.12 17.41
N LEU A 217 -25.09 14.90 17.28
CA LEU A 217 -25.89 13.72 16.98
C LEU A 217 -26.15 12.81 18.20
N ASP A 218 -25.50 13.09 19.33
CA ASP A 218 -25.49 12.19 20.49
C ASP A 218 -25.16 10.74 20.09
N ILE A 219 -23.98 10.55 19.48
CA ILE A 219 -23.46 9.27 19.02
C ILE A 219 -22.12 8.94 19.70
N HIS A 220 -21.80 7.64 19.73
CA HIS A 220 -20.51 7.17 20.21
C HIS A 220 -19.52 7.03 19.02
N ILE A 221 -18.49 7.88 18.99
CA ILE A 221 -17.37 7.75 18.06
C ILE A 221 -16.42 6.71 18.65
N ALA A 222 -16.40 5.52 18.04
CA ALA A 222 -15.62 4.40 18.54
C ALA A 222 -14.17 4.42 18.05
N PHE A 223 -13.93 4.94 16.84
CA PHE A 223 -12.59 5.02 16.27
C PHE A 223 -12.47 6.13 15.23
N ILE A 224 -11.22 6.55 15.01
CA ILE A 224 -10.85 7.47 13.93
C ILE A 224 -9.74 6.80 13.11
N ASN A 225 -9.97 6.67 11.81
CA ASN A 225 -9.07 6.06 10.86
C ASN A 225 -8.34 7.14 10.05
N LEU A 226 -7.05 7.27 10.31
CA LEU A 226 -6.15 8.22 9.63
C LEU A 226 -5.73 7.72 8.24
N SER A 227 -6.20 6.53 7.84
CA SER A 227 -5.87 5.89 6.56
C SER A 227 -4.36 5.71 6.34
N GLY A 228 -3.92 5.74 5.08
CA GLY A 228 -2.51 5.70 4.71
C GLY A 228 -1.95 7.09 4.44
N GLY A 229 -0.93 7.14 3.60
CA GLY A 229 -0.36 8.40 3.12
C GLY A 229 1.10 8.62 3.48
N VAL A 230 1.59 8.03 4.57
CA VAL A 230 3.00 8.12 4.95
C VAL A 230 3.89 7.50 3.87
N GLY A 231 4.85 8.27 3.38
CA GLY A 231 5.79 7.89 2.34
C GLY A 231 7.09 7.31 2.89
N ILE A 232 7.97 7.03 1.95
CA ILE A 232 9.33 6.54 2.21
C ILE A 232 10.33 7.39 1.44
N PRO A 233 11.60 7.43 1.85
CA PRO A 233 12.66 8.05 1.05
C PRO A 233 12.98 7.14 -0.14
N PHE A 234 12.58 7.51 -1.35
CA PHE A 234 12.96 6.78 -2.56
C PHE A 234 14.38 7.11 -2.98
N GLU A 235 14.78 8.38 -2.91
CA GLU A 235 16.12 8.82 -3.27
C GLU A 235 17.10 8.69 -2.09
N PRO A 236 18.38 8.38 -2.35
CA PRO A 236 19.38 8.14 -1.29
C PRO A 236 19.66 9.33 -0.37
N HIS A 237 19.32 10.55 -0.79
CA HIS A 237 19.53 11.79 -0.03
C HIS A 237 18.30 12.22 0.78
N GLU A 238 17.16 11.57 0.59
CA GLU A 238 15.92 11.91 1.30
C GLU A 238 15.94 11.33 2.71
N GLU A 239 15.40 12.10 3.66
CA GLU A 239 15.24 11.65 5.04
C GLU A 239 13.95 10.82 5.19
N PRO A 240 13.98 9.73 5.95
CA PRO A 240 12.80 8.93 6.22
C PRO A 240 11.84 9.65 7.16
N CYS A 241 10.53 9.38 7.01
CA CYS A 241 9.57 9.75 8.04
C CYS A 241 9.89 9.03 9.36
N ASP A 242 9.81 9.77 10.47
CA ASP A 242 9.96 9.22 11.81
C ASP A 242 8.59 8.84 12.39
N ILE A 243 8.28 7.55 12.36
CA ILE A 243 6.98 7.06 12.84
C ILE A 243 6.78 7.29 14.34
N MET A 244 7.87 7.32 15.13
CA MET A 244 7.77 7.61 16.56
C MET A 244 7.37 9.08 16.78
N ALA A 245 7.98 10.01 16.03
CA ALA A 245 7.61 11.42 16.05
C ALA A 245 6.17 11.65 15.55
N ILE A 246 5.75 10.90 14.51
CA ILE A 246 4.38 10.92 14.01
C ILE A 246 3.40 10.45 15.09
N GLY A 247 3.66 9.29 15.72
CA GLY A 247 2.81 8.75 16.79
C GLY A 247 2.68 9.70 17.98
N GLU A 248 3.78 10.30 18.41
CA GLU A 248 3.78 11.30 19.48
C GLU A 248 3.04 12.60 19.09
N GLY A 249 3.14 13.02 17.83
CA GLY A 249 2.39 14.15 17.30
C GLY A 249 0.89 13.91 17.33
N VAL A 250 0.45 12.73 16.90
CA VAL A 250 -0.99 12.34 16.98
C VAL A 250 -1.47 12.26 18.44
N ARG A 251 -0.64 11.70 19.33
CA ARG A 251 -0.94 11.64 20.77
C ARG A 251 -1.20 13.00 21.37
N LYS A 252 -0.35 13.98 21.09
CA LYS A 252 -0.54 15.35 21.59
C LYS A 252 -1.88 15.94 21.16
N VAL A 253 -2.23 15.77 19.89
CA VAL A 253 -3.54 16.25 19.40
C VAL A 253 -4.70 15.48 20.05
N TYR A 254 -4.54 14.18 20.30
CA TYR A 254 -5.53 13.37 21.01
C TYR A 254 -5.77 13.87 22.43
N GLU A 255 -4.68 14.14 23.16
CA GLU A 255 -4.71 14.66 24.53
C GLU A 255 -5.30 16.10 24.59
N GLU A 256 -5.07 16.92 23.55
CA GLU A 256 -5.58 18.29 23.46
C GLU A 256 -7.06 18.37 23.08
N VAL A 257 -7.55 17.48 22.22
CA VAL A 257 -8.88 17.61 21.60
C VAL A 257 -9.88 16.60 22.18
N LEU A 258 -9.52 15.31 22.25
CA LEU A 258 -10.47 14.25 22.61
C LEU A 258 -10.60 14.03 24.12
N ILE A 259 -9.49 14.05 24.86
CA ILE A 259 -9.50 13.82 26.31
C ILE A 259 -10.40 14.82 27.07
N PRO A 260 -10.33 16.15 26.81
CA PRO A 260 -11.17 17.12 27.49
C PRO A 260 -12.67 16.92 27.26
N GLU A 261 -13.04 16.28 26.16
CA GLU A 261 -14.42 16.00 25.76
C GLU A 261 -14.93 14.62 26.25
N GLY A 262 -14.12 13.92 27.07
CA GLY A 262 -14.45 12.59 27.57
C GLY A 262 -14.50 11.51 26.48
N MET A 263 -13.63 11.63 25.47
CA MET A 263 -13.50 10.71 24.34
C MET A 263 -12.17 9.94 24.41
N ASP A 264 -11.76 9.54 25.59
CA ASP A 264 -10.50 8.83 25.86
C ASP A 264 -10.53 7.34 25.48
N ASP A 265 -11.68 6.83 25.05
CA ASP A 265 -11.89 5.48 24.54
C ASP A 265 -11.82 5.36 23.01
N VAL A 266 -11.68 6.48 22.29
CA VAL A 266 -11.61 6.48 20.82
C VAL A 266 -10.35 5.78 20.34
N ALA A 267 -10.52 4.72 19.55
CA ALA A 267 -9.42 4.00 18.94
C ALA A 267 -8.85 4.76 17.74
N ILE A 268 -7.56 4.62 17.49
CA ILE A 268 -6.89 5.18 16.31
C ILE A 268 -6.54 4.03 15.36
N PHE A 269 -6.97 4.15 14.10
CA PHE A 269 -6.64 3.21 13.03
C PHE A 269 -5.79 3.89 11.96
N THR A 270 -4.95 3.10 11.31
CA THR A 270 -4.15 3.51 10.14
C THR A 270 -4.24 2.44 9.05
N GLU A 271 -4.04 2.84 7.78
CA GLU A 271 -4.12 1.96 6.60
C GLU A 271 -2.88 2.13 5.72
N MET A 272 -1.72 1.97 6.31
CA MET A 272 -0.47 2.19 5.59
C MET A 272 -0.12 0.98 4.70
N GLY A 273 0.14 1.22 3.42
CA GLY A 273 0.67 0.21 2.50
C GLY A 273 2.15 0.44 2.22
N ARG A 274 2.47 1.61 1.66
CA ARG A 274 3.83 1.94 1.22
C ARG A 274 4.83 1.96 2.36
N TYR A 275 4.53 2.67 3.44
CA TYR A 275 5.40 2.76 4.61
C TYR A 275 5.67 1.38 5.22
N MET A 276 4.64 0.53 5.27
CA MET A 276 4.75 -0.80 5.86
C MET A 276 5.69 -1.71 5.09
N LEU A 277 5.72 -1.63 3.77
CA LEU A 277 6.27 -2.72 2.98
C LEU A 277 7.28 -2.32 1.88
N ALA A 278 7.18 -1.11 1.31
CA ALA A 278 7.99 -0.76 0.14
C ALA A 278 9.51 -0.94 0.35
N PRO A 279 10.12 -0.51 1.48
CA PRO A 279 11.56 -0.65 1.70
C PRO A 279 12.03 -2.10 1.86
N TYR A 280 11.11 -3.00 2.16
CA TYR A 280 11.37 -4.41 2.46
C TYR A 280 11.07 -5.33 1.28
N GLY A 281 11.03 -4.79 0.08
CA GLY A 281 10.93 -5.55 -1.15
C GLY A 281 11.79 -4.98 -2.25
N ALA A 282 12.30 -5.87 -3.09
CA ALA A 282 13.13 -5.56 -4.24
C ALA A 282 12.72 -6.36 -5.47
N LEU A 283 12.96 -5.79 -6.64
CA LEU A 283 12.93 -6.53 -7.92
C LEU A 283 14.36 -6.86 -8.31
N ILE A 284 14.66 -8.16 -8.45
CA ILE A 284 15.94 -8.65 -8.95
C ILE A 284 15.78 -8.97 -10.43
N SER A 285 16.71 -8.44 -11.23
CA SER A 285 16.69 -8.57 -12.69
C SER A 285 18.10 -8.68 -13.24
N GLU A 286 18.27 -9.36 -14.35
CA GLU A 286 19.55 -9.53 -15.03
C GLU A 286 19.68 -8.57 -16.21
N ALA A 287 20.87 -7.99 -16.40
CA ALA A 287 21.23 -7.25 -17.58
C ALA A 287 21.47 -8.24 -18.74
N ILE A 288 20.59 -8.21 -19.74
CA ILE A 288 20.62 -9.19 -20.85
C ILE A 288 21.05 -8.60 -22.18
N HIS A 289 20.96 -7.28 -22.32
CA HIS A 289 21.36 -6.56 -23.52
C HIS A 289 21.96 -5.19 -23.21
N GLU A 290 22.84 -4.73 -24.09
CA GLU A 290 23.32 -3.35 -24.13
C GLU A 290 23.08 -2.75 -25.52
N LYS A 291 22.95 -1.45 -25.59
CA LYS A 291 22.79 -0.72 -26.84
C LYS A 291 23.50 0.64 -26.75
N HIS A 292 24.38 0.88 -27.72
CA HIS A 292 25.19 2.09 -27.84
C HIS A 292 24.75 2.87 -29.07
N ILE A 293 23.93 3.91 -28.86
CA ILE A 293 23.44 4.78 -29.96
C ILE A 293 23.62 6.25 -29.56
N TYR A 294 22.55 7.04 -29.47
CA TYR A 294 22.61 8.41 -28.94
C TYR A 294 22.76 8.45 -27.42
N LYS A 295 22.45 7.38 -26.74
CA LYS A 295 22.60 7.12 -25.32
C LYS A 295 23.10 5.72 -25.11
N GLU A 296 23.55 5.44 -23.91
CA GLU A 296 23.90 4.10 -23.43
C GLU A 296 22.70 3.47 -22.76
N TYR A 297 22.28 2.31 -23.24
CA TYR A 297 21.13 1.56 -22.72
C TYR A 297 21.56 0.21 -22.19
N ILE A 298 21.03 -0.12 -21.02
CA ILE A 298 21.10 -1.49 -20.47
C ILE A 298 19.68 -2.06 -20.49
N GLY A 299 19.49 -3.16 -21.20
CA GLY A 299 18.23 -3.89 -21.29
C GLY A 299 18.18 -5.01 -20.26
N LEU A 300 17.11 -5.01 -19.46
CA LEU A 300 16.85 -6.00 -18.44
C LEU A 300 15.89 -7.09 -18.94
N ASP A 301 15.91 -8.26 -18.31
CA ASP A 301 14.88 -9.29 -18.46
C ASP A 301 13.55 -8.88 -17.76
N ALA A 302 13.58 -7.95 -16.79
CA ALA A 302 12.39 -7.28 -16.27
C ALA A 302 11.91 -6.16 -17.22
N CYS A 303 10.65 -5.76 -17.04
CA CYS A 303 10.04 -4.65 -17.76
C CYS A 303 8.98 -3.95 -16.88
N ALA A 304 8.33 -2.90 -17.40
CA ALA A 304 7.30 -2.19 -16.67
C ALA A 304 6.10 -3.07 -16.26
N ALA A 305 5.90 -4.23 -16.90
CA ALA A 305 4.94 -5.24 -16.43
C ALA A 305 5.29 -5.80 -15.04
N ASN A 306 6.56 -5.78 -14.64
CA ASN A 306 7.03 -6.19 -13.32
C ASN A 306 7.04 -5.00 -12.33
N LEU A 307 7.36 -3.79 -12.80
CA LEU A 307 7.38 -2.57 -11.99
C LEU A 307 6.97 -1.36 -12.84
N MET A 308 5.67 -1.04 -12.88
CA MET A 308 5.15 0.00 -13.76
C MET A 308 5.40 1.44 -13.29
N ARG A 309 5.69 1.65 -12.01
CA ARG A 309 5.76 2.97 -11.40
C ARG A 309 6.75 3.94 -12.05
N PRO A 310 7.98 3.54 -12.42
CA PRO A 310 8.88 4.43 -13.16
C PRO A 310 8.30 4.85 -14.52
N ALA A 311 7.73 3.91 -15.27
CA ALA A 311 7.18 4.16 -16.60
C ALA A 311 5.92 5.04 -16.57
N MET A 312 5.02 4.83 -15.59
CA MET A 312 3.72 5.53 -15.53
C MET A 312 3.78 6.86 -14.79
N TYR A 313 4.57 6.93 -13.72
CA TYR A 313 4.58 8.09 -12.82
C TYR A 313 5.92 8.82 -12.78
N GLY A 314 6.93 8.35 -13.53
CA GLY A 314 8.30 8.87 -13.40
C GLY A 314 8.90 8.63 -12.01
N SER A 315 8.38 7.64 -11.26
CA SER A 315 8.82 7.40 -9.89
C SER A 315 10.26 6.92 -9.86
N TYR A 316 11.05 7.54 -8.99
CA TYR A 316 12.41 7.08 -8.74
C TYR A 316 12.40 5.77 -7.97
N HIS A 317 13.22 4.82 -8.40
CA HIS A 317 13.66 3.67 -7.62
C HIS A 317 15.18 3.62 -7.67
N HIS A 318 15.81 3.44 -6.51
CA HIS A 318 17.27 3.27 -6.48
C HIS A 318 17.63 1.91 -7.06
N ILE A 319 18.73 1.86 -7.82
CA ILE A 319 19.21 0.63 -8.45
C ILE A 319 20.65 0.40 -8.00
N THR A 320 20.90 -0.78 -7.45
CA THR A 320 22.25 -1.24 -7.09
C THR A 320 22.66 -2.38 -8.02
N VAL A 321 23.84 -2.30 -8.59
CA VAL A 321 24.46 -3.43 -9.29
C VAL A 321 25.12 -4.30 -8.23
N LEU A 322 24.57 -5.51 -8.02
CA LEU A 322 25.04 -6.40 -6.96
C LEU A 322 26.51 -6.81 -7.18
N GLY A 323 27.31 -6.65 -6.12
CA GLY A 323 28.75 -6.89 -6.15
C GLY A 323 29.58 -5.70 -6.65
N LYS A 324 28.94 -4.60 -7.07
CA LYS A 324 29.61 -3.36 -7.50
C LYS A 324 29.22 -2.15 -6.62
N GLU A 325 28.75 -2.38 -5.38
CA GLU A 325 28.21 -1.35 -4.48
C GLU A 325 29.23 -0.25 -4.10
N GLY A 326 30.50 -0.56 -4.18
CA GLY A 326 31.59 0.38 -3.88
C GLY A 326 32.31 0.92 -5.13
N ALA A 327 31.85 0.56 -6.33
CA ALA A 327 32.47 1.00 -7.57
C ALA A 327 32.10 2.46 -7.91
N ALA A 328 32.92 3.11 -8.74
CA ALA A 328 32.63 4.47 -9.19
C ALA A 328 31.36 4.50 -10.08
N CYS A 329 30.48 5.45 -9.81
CA CYS A 329 29.28 5.70 -10.64
C CYS A 329 29.65 6.73 -11.72
N ASP A 330 30.41 6.34 -12.71
CA ASP A 330 30.96 7.20 -13.77
C ASP A 330 30.41 6.91 -15.18
N HIS A 331 29.51 5.91 -15.29
CA HIS A 331 28.76 5.61 -16.51
C HIS A 331 27.34 6.11 -16.43
N LYS A 332 26.85 6.69 -17.53
CA LYS A 332 25.49 7.22 -17.63
C LYS A 332 24.61 6.29 -18.49
N TYR A 333 23.60 5.67 -17.87
CA TYR A 333 22.71 4.74 -18.56
C TYR A 333 21.23 5.15 -18.48
N ASP A 334 20.48 4.74 -19.52
CA ASP A 334 19.05 4.45 -19.41
C ASP A 334 18.90 2.95 -19.14
N ILE A 335 18.24 2.58 -18.05
CA ILE A 335 17.93 1.18 -17.71
C ILE A 335 16.53 0.85 -18.20
N THR A 336 16.41 -0.12 -19.12
CA THR A 336 15.18 -0.35 -19.90
C THR A 336 14.67 -1.78 -19.79
N GLY A 337 13.35 -1.94 -19.95
CA GLY A 337 12.73 -3.25 -20.17
C GLY A 337 12.52 -3.57 -21.65
N GLY A 338 11.80 -4.66 -21.91
CA GLY A 338 11.58 -5.21 -23.25
C GLY A 338 10.18 -4.99 -23.83
N LEU A 339 9.40 -4.00 -23.34
CA LEU A 339 8.10 -3.67 -23.91
C LEU A 339 8.24 -2.81 -25.17
N CYS A 340 7.27 -2.93 -26.09
CA CYS A 340 7.12 -2.00 -27.23
C CYS A 340 6.51 -0.66 -26.76
N GLU A 341 7.04 -0.12 -25.67
CA GLU A 341 6.63 1.13 -25.02
C GLU A 341 7.89 1.93 -24.67
N ASN A 342 8.04 3.12 -25.24
CA ASN A 342 9.25 3.92 -25.05
C ASN A 342 9.49 4.33 -23.58
N ASN A 343 8.43 4.39 -22.78
CA ASN A 343 8.54 4.71 -21.35
C ASN A 343 8.89 3.49 -20.48
N ASP A 344 9.09 2.31 -21.06
CA ASP A 344 9.55 1.12 -20.32
C ASP A 344 10.99 1.27 -19.88
N LYS A 345 11.19 2.17 -18.92
CA LYS A 345 12.48 2.55 -18.34
C LYS A 345 12.40 2.59 -16.83
N PHE A 346 13.33 1.91 -16.19
CA PHE A 346 13.51 1.93 -14.74
C PHE A 346 14.32 3.13 -14.27
N ALA A 347 15.22 3.63 -15.13
CA ALA A 347 16.02 4.82 -14.90
C ALA A 347 16.35 5.51 -16.22
N ILE A 348 16.52 6.83 -16.18
CA ILE A 348 16.91 7.67 -17.32
C ILE A 348 18.10 8.54 -16.89
N ASP A 349 19.12 8.61 -17.75
CA ASP A 349 20.36 9.37 -17.54
C ASP A 349 20.98 9.14 -16.14
N ARG A 350 20.90 7.89 -15.65
CA ARG A 350 21.36 7.53 -14.31
C ARG A 350 22.86 7.26 -14.29
N MET A 351 23.58 7.95 -13.39
CA MET A 351 24.99 7.63 -13.11
C MET A 351 25.08 6.38 -12.29
N MET A 352 25.77 5.37 -12.80
CA MET A 352 25.90 4.04 -12.23
C MET A 352 27.33 3.48 -12.42
N PRO A 353 27.72 2.44 -11.68
CA PRO A 353 28.91 1.65 -12.04
C PRO A 353 28.77 1.07 -13.44
N GLU A 354 29.89 0.73 -14.09
CA GLU A 354 29.88 -0.02 -15.33
C GLU A 354 29.07 -1.31 -15.18
N ILE A 355 28.12 -1.52 -16.11
CA ILE A 355 27.23 -2.68 -16.13
C ILE A 355 27.60 -3.57 -17.29
N GLU A 356 27.78 -4.87 -17.02
CA GLU A 356 28.08 -5.89 -18.00
C GLU A 356 26.88 -6.84 -18.16
N ILE A 357 26.77 -7.48 -19.32
CA ILE A 357 25.77 -8.53 -19.53
C ILE A 357 25.97 -9.66 -18.51
N GLY A 358 24.88 -10.04 -17.82
CA GLY A 358 24.90 -11.02 -16.74
C GLY A 358 25.01 -10.39 -15.34
N ASP A 359 25.21 -9.07 -15.25
CA ASP A 359 25.11 -8.39 -13.95
C ASP A 359 23.68 -8.43 -13.41
N LEU A 360 23.57 -8.59 -12.10
CA LEU A 360 22.29 -8.57 -11.38
C LEU A 360 22.01 -7.18 -10.83
N LEU A 361 20.88 -6.63 -11.22
CA LEU A 361 20.39 -5.35 -10.74
C LEU A 361 19.34 -5.56 -9.65
N TYR A 362 19.56 -4.91 -8.53
CA TYR A 362 18.65 -4.85 -7.39
C TYR A 362 17.91 -3.52 -7.43
N ILE A 363 16.62 -3.55 -7.80
CA ILE A 363 15.76 -2.35 -7.84
C ILE A 363 15.05 -2.26 -6.49
N HIS A 364 15.36 -1.22 -5.72
CA HIS A 364 14.92 -1.01 -4.35
C HIS A 364 13.45 -0.57 -4.24
N ASP A 365 12.88 -0.70 -3.05
CA ASP A 365 11.61 -0.12 -2.63
C ASP A 365 10.39 -0.59 -3.45
N THR A 366 10.43 -1.83 -3.91
CA THR A 366 9.36 -2.40 -4.73
C THR A 366 8.36 -3.24 -3.94
N GLY A 367 8.51 -3.31 -2.60
CA GLY A 367 7.69 -4.16 -1.74
C GLY A 367 6.21 -3.78 -1.69
N ALA A 368 5.87 -2.52 -1.99
CA ALA A 368 4.49 -2.05 -2.09
C ALA A 368 4.23 -1.39 -3.43
N HIS A 369 3.09 -1.70 -4.05
CA HIS A 369 2.72 -1.18 -5.38
C HIS A 369 3.76 -1.52 -6.47
N GLY A 370 4.54 -2.58 -6.27
CA GLY A 370 5.43 -3.17 -7.24
C GLY A 370 4.71 -4.26 -8.04
N HIS A 371 4.87 -5.51 -7.64
CA HIS A 371 4.21 -6.66 -8.28
C HIS A 371 2.68 -6.49 -8.35
N ALA A 372 2.06 -5.92 -7.31
CA ALA A 372 0.61 -5.71 -7.24
C ALA A 372 0.04 -4.90 -8.43
N MET A 373 0.80 -3.95 -8.96
CA MET A 373 0.40 -3.12 -10.11
C MET A 373 0.83 -3.71 -11.46
N GLY A 374 1.30 -4.95 -11.50
CA GLY A 374 1.73 -5.61 -12.71
C GLY A 374 0.59 -5.89 -13.71
N TYR A 375 0.94 -6.03 -14.97
CA TYR A 375 0.04 -6.26 -16.10
C TYR A 375 0.72 -7.14 -17.16
N ASN A 376 0.01 -7.48 -18.25
CA ASN A 376 0.50 -8.40 -19.29
C ASN A 376 0.63 -7.72 -20.67
N TYR A 377 0.99 -6.45 -20.74
CA TYR A 377 1.23 -5.78 -22.03
C TYR A 377 2.34 -6.49 -22.83
N ASN A 378 2.22 -6.53 -24.15
CA ASN A 378 3.04 -7.34 -25.07
C ASN A 378 3.07 -8.85 -24.75
N GLY A 379 2.08 -9.37 -24.02
CA GLY A 379 2.07 -10.78 -23.60
C GLY A 379 3.17 -11.14 -22.60
N LYS A 380 3.81 -10.14 -21.94
CA LYS A 380 4.79 -10.42 -20.89
C LYS A 380 4.11 -11.03 -19.68
N LEU A 381 4.70 -12.07 -19.15
CA LEU A 381 4.22 -12.81 -17.99
C LEU A 381 4.70 -12.13 -16.71
N ARG A 382 3.90 -12.21 -15.64
CA ARG A 382 4.25 -11.66 -14.35
C ARG A 382 5.26 -12.54 -13.64
N SER A 383 6.21 -11.93 -12.96
CA SER A 383 7.31 -12.58 -12.25
C SER A 383 6.87 -13.31 -10.98
N ALA A 384 7.73 -14.14 -10.41
CA ALA A 384 7.53 -14.75 -9.11
C ALA A 384 7.68 -13.73 -7.97
N GLU A 385 7.11 -14.08 -6.81
CA GLU A 385 7.33 -13.40 -5.53
C GLU A 385 7.93 -14.39 -4.51
N LEU A 386 9.04 -13.98 -3.91
CA LEU A 386 9.81 -14.77 -2.95
C LEU A 386 9.84 -14.07 -1.59
N LEU A 387 9.88 -14.83 -0.51
CA LEU A 387 10.06 -14.32 0.85
C LEU A 387 11.40 -14.84 1.40
N LEU A 388 12.31 -13.92 1.70
CA LEU A 388 13.52 -14.20 2.46
C LEU A 388 13.13 -14.26 3.94
N GLN A 389 13.13 -15.46 4.50
CA GLN A 389 12.72 -15.70 5.88
C GLN A 389 13.81 -15.30 6.89
N GLU A 390 13.42 -15.11 8.15
CA GLU A 390 14.35 -14.69 9.21
C GLU A 390 15.53 -15.66 9.41
N ASP A 391 15.36 -16.94 9.09
CA ASP A 391 16.42 -17.97 9.16
C ASP A 391 17.34 -17.99 7.92
N GLY A 392 17.10 -17.09 6.95
CA GLY A 392 17.84 -16.97 5.70
C GLY A 392 17.39 -17.92 4.60
N THR A 393 16.35 -18.74 4.82
CA THR A 393 15.74 -19.55 3.76
C THR A 393 14.86 -18.69 2.85
N VAL A 394 14.65 -19.15 1.59
CA VAL A 394 13.82 -18.43 0.63
C VAL A 394 12.60 -19.29 0.30
N LYS A 395 11.42 -18.71 0.52
CA LYS A 395 10.14 -19.35 0.25
C LYS A 395 9.48 -18.74 -0.98
N LEU A 396 9.02 -19.58 -1.90
CA LEU A 396 8.15 -19.16 -2.99
C LEU A 396 6.76 -18.85 -2.43
N ILE A 397 6.33 -17.58 -2.49
CA ILE A 397 5.00 -17.14 -2.01
C ILE A 397 4.02 -16.88 -3.15
N ARG A 398 4.52 -16.68 -4.37
CA ARG A 398 3.77 -16.68 -5.63
C ARG A 398 4.67 -17.17 -6.74
N ARG A 399 4.26 -18.19 -7.49
CA ARG A 399 5.00 -18.59 -8.69
C ARG A 399 4.88 -17.54 -9.80
N ALA A 400 5.84 -17.53 -10.71
CA ALA A 400 5.71 -16.79 -11.96
C ALA A 400 4.50 -17.32 -12.77
N GLU A 401 3.92 -16.43 -13.58
CA GLU A 401 2.94 -16.83 -14.59
C GLU A 401 3.60 -17.71 -15.67
N THR A 402 2.78 -18.56 -16.24
CA THR A 402 3.10 -19.34 -17.43
C THR A 402 2.18 -18.93 -18.58
N GLU A 403 2.47 -19.40 -19.80
CA GLU A 403 1.61 -19.18 -20.95
C GLU A 403 0.19 -19.73 -20.70
N LYS A 404 0.04 -20.79 -19.90
CA LYS A 404 -1.26 -21.35 -19.52
C LYS A 404 -2.09 -20.37 -18.70
N ASP A 405 -1.46 -19.59 -17.80
CA ASP A 405 -2.13 -18.57 -17.02
C ASP A 405 -2.59 -17.42 -17.92
N TYR A 406 -1.73 -16.99 -18.84
CA TYR A 406 -2.02 -15.93 -19.78
C TYR A 406 -3.17 -16.31 -20.72
N PHE A 407 -3.22 -17.54 -21.19
CA PHE A 407 -4.26 -18.03 -22.11
C PHE A 407 -5.50 -18.60 -21.41
N ALA A 408 -5.54 -18.62 -20.06
CA ALA A 408 -6.62 -19.27 -19.29
C ALA A 408 -8.01 -18.73 -19.62
N THR A 409 -8.13 -17.48 -20.06
CA THR A 409 -9.40 -16.82 -20.37
C THR A 409 -9.66 -16.69 -21.87
N PHE A 410 -8.77 -17.19 -22.73
CA PHE A 410 -8.90 -17.07 -24.17
C PHE A 410 -9.76 -18.23 -24.73
N ASP A 411 -10.63 -17.89 -25.67
CA ASP A 411 -11.37 -18.89 -26.43
C ASP A 411 -10.64 -19.22 -27.74
N PHE A 412 -10.09 -20.44 -27.84
CA PHE A 412 -9.45 -20.97 -29.03
C PHE A 412 -10.38 -21.90 -29.85
N THR A 413 -11.66 -21.99 -29.48
CA THR A 413 -12.60 -22.89 -30.15
C THR A 413 -12.74 -22.55 -31.64
N GLY A 414 -12.43 -23.52 -32.50
CA GLY A 414 -12.53 -23.36 -33.93
C GLY A 414 -11.40 -22.57 -34.62
N LEU A 415 -10.33 -22.25 -33.89
CA LEU A 415 -9.18 -21.54 -34.46
C LEU A 415 -8.11 -22.47 -35.04
N PHE A 416 -8.14 -23.79 -34.76
CA PHE A 416 -7.20 -24.83 -35.21
C PHE A 416 -7.93 -26.07 -35.70
#